data_9499a8ec77885879f02e0a0f9244e987
#
_entry.id   9499a8ec77885879f02e0a0f9244e987
#
_cell.length_a   1.000
_cell.length_b   1.000
_cell.length_c   1.000
_cell.angle_alpha   90.00
_cell.angle_beta   90.00
_cell.angle_gamma   90.00
#
_symmetry.space_group_name_H-M   'P 1'
#
loop_
_entity.id
_entity.type
_entity.pdbx_description
1 polymer ?
#
loop_
_entity_poly.entity_id
_entity_poly.type
_entity_poly.pdbx_seq_one_letter_code
_entity_poly.pdbx_strand_id
1 'polypeptide(L)'
;MIICLAGLTSIPDSVLEAGELDGATGWKKIWNLYIPMLWEPLKMSTIMVITGVLKIFDTVYILTPTGGTSNCTIVPALLMYNEAYRYGHYGTGSAIATVIFVLSAAVSIFSLKLMNLSLIHI
;
A
#
# COMPACT_ATOMS: atom_id res chain seq x y z
N MET A 1 -2.81 -4.51 -9.76
CA MET A 1 -3.33 -4.49 -11.14
C MET A 1 -4.85 -4.45 -11.21
N ILE A 2 -5.59 -5.34 -10.55
CA ILE A 2 -7.07 -5.41 -10.63
C ILE A 2 -7.73 -4.07 -10.24
N ILE A 3 -7.29 -3.42 -9.17
CA ILE A 3 -7.85 -2.13 -8.70
C ILE A 3 -7.65 -1.03 -9.76
N CYS A 4 -6.48 -0.96 -10.38
CA CYS A 4 -6.22 0.02 -11.44
C CYS A 4 -7.03 -0.28 -12.70
N LEU A 5 -7.19 -1.56 -13.04
CA LEU A 5 -8.03 -1.97 -14.18
C LEU A 5 -9.50 -1.62 -13.94
N ALA A 6 -10.01 -1.93 -12.73
CA ALA A 6 -11.37 -1.56 -12.34
C ALA A 6 -11.58 -0.03 -12.35
N GLY A 7 -10.57 0.74 -11.89
CA GLY A 7 -10.60 2.19 -12.00
C GLY A 7 -10.66 2.69 -13.44
N LEU A 8 -9.93 2.05 -14.34
CA LEU A 8 -9.93 2.41 -15.76
C LEU A 8 -11.29 2.12 -16.43
N THR A 9 -11.87 0.96 -16.11
CA THR A 9 -13.18 0.56 -16.66
C THR A 9 -14.36 1.32 -16.05
N SER A 10 -14.17 2.01 -14.94
CA SER A 10 -15.20 2.84 -14.32
C SER A 10 -15.33 4.23 -14.95
N ILE A 11 -14.41 4.62 -15.85
CA ILE A 11 -14.47 5.91 -16.54
C ILE A 11 -15.56 5.86 -17.61
N PRO A 12 -16.59 6.73 -17.55
CA PRO A 12 -17.65 6.77 -18.55
C PRO A 12 -17.10 7.18 -19.94
N ASP A 13 -17.56 6.54 -20.99
CA ASP A 13 -17.15 6.86 -22.36
C ASP A 13 -17.47 8.32 -22.74
N SER A 14 -18.55 8.87 -22.20
CA SER A 14 -18.92 10.29 -22.39
C SER A 14 -17.84 11.28 -21.97
N VAL A 15 -17.06 10.94 -20.91
CA VAL A 15 -15.96 11.78 -20.45
C VAL A 15 -14.76 11.67 -21.40
N LEU A 16 -14.54 10.49 -21.95
CA LEU A 16 -13.48 10.22 -22.93
C LEU A 16 -13.76 10.96 -24.25
N GLU A 17 -15.00 10.94 -24.70
CA GLU A 17 -15.46 11.62 -25.92
C GLU A 17 -15.39 13.15 -25.74
N ALA A 18 -15.83 13.68 -24.59
CA ALA A 18 -15.72 15.11 -24.28
C ALA A 18 -14.25 15.58 -24.28
N GLY A 19 -13.35 14.79 -23.68
CA GLY A 19 -11.92 15.11 -23.69
C GLY A 19 -11.30 15.09 -25.10
N GLU A 20 -11.78 14.23 -25.99
CA GLU A 20 -11.35 14.21 -27.39
C GLU A 20 -11.82 15.46 -28.16
N LEU A 21 -13.03 15.92 -27.91
CA LEU A 21 -13.57 17.17 -28.47
C LEU A 21 -12.77 18.40 -28.01
N ASP A 22 -12.27 18.38 -26.78
CA ASP A 22 -11.38 19.42 -26.22
C ASP A 22 -9.91 19.31 -26.70
N GLY A 23 -9.64 18.40 -27.65
CA GLY A 23 -8.32 18.23 -28.26
C GLY A 23 -7.32 17.43 -27.41
N ALA A 24 -7.77 16.73 -26.38
CA ALA A 24 -6.96 15.80 -25.62
C ALA A 24 -6.77 14.49 -26.38
N THR A 25 -5.88 14.49 -27.40
CA THR A 25 -5.57 13.31 -28.19
C THR A 25 -4.21 12.71 -27.85
N GLY A 26 -4.08 11.40 -28.00
CA GLY A 26 -2.82 10.68 -27.80
C GLY A 26 -2.24 10.84 -26.39
N TRP A 27 -1.00 11.34 -26.30
CA TRP A 27 -0.27 11.48 -25.03
C TRP A 27 -0.90 12.47 -24.05
N LYS A 28 -1.54 13.52 -24.56
CA LYS A 28 -2.28 14.50 -23.74
C LYS A 28 -3.48 13.89 -23.01
N LYS A 29 -4.16 12.94 -23.64
CA LYS A 29 -5.29 12.22 -23.04
C LYS A 29 -4.87 11.44 -21.80
N ILE A 30 -3.66 10.84 -21.83
CA ILE A 30 -3.13 10.09 -20.69
C ILE A 30 -2.86 11.03 -19.50
N TRP A 31 -2.17 12.14 -19.72
CA TRP A 31 -1.76 13.04 -18.65
C TRP A 31 -2.91 13.89 -18.09
N ASN A 32 -3.82 14.34 -18.93
CA ASN A 32 -4.87 15.28 -18.52
C ASN A 32 -6.18 14.59 -18.13
N LEU A 33 -6.42 13.35 -18.60
CA LEU A 33 -7.67 12.65 -18.35
C LEU A 33 -7.46 11.39 -17.51
N TYR A 34 -6.63 10.44 -17.98
CA TYR A 34 -6.50 9.16 -17.28
C TYR A 34 -5.78 9.26 -15.93
N ILE A 35 -4.69 10.01 -15.84
CA ILE A 35 -3.92 10.12 -14.58
C ILE A 35 -4.75 10.74 -13.46
N PRO A 36 -5.41 11.89 -13.63
CA PRO A 36 -6.23 12.47 -12.56
C PRO A 36 -7.42 11.59 -12.16
N MET A 37 -8.05 10.90 -13.11
CA MET A 37 -9.17 10.00 -12.81
C MET A 37 -8.74 8.71 -12.12
N LEU A 38 -7.54 8.19 -12.44
CA LEU A 38 -6.95 7.02 -11.78
C LEU A 38 -6.30 7.34 -10.43
N TRP A 39 -6.25 8.60 -10.03
CA TRP A 39 -5.59 9.02 -8.79
C TRP A 39 -6.19 8.37 -7.56
N GLU A 40 -7.53 8.26 -7.48
CA GLU A 40 -8.24 7.58 -6.39
C GLU A 40 -7.89 6.07 -6.28
N PRO A 41 -8.02 5.26 -7.34
CA PRO A 41 -7.60 3.85 -7.32
C PRO A 41 -6.11 3.66 -6.99
N LEU A 42 -5.24 4.55 -7.48
CA LEU A 42 -3.81 4.50 -7.19
C LEU A 42 -3.51 4.74 -5.70
N LYS A 43 -4.18 5.69 -5.07
CA LYS A 43 -4.08 5.95 -3.63
C LYS A 43 -4.46 4.71 -2.83
N MET A 44 -5.63 4.13 -3.10
CA MET A 44 -6.10 2.93 -2.41
C MET A 44 -5.12 1.77 -2.57
N SER A 45 -4.62 1.54 -3.78
CA SER A 45 -3.64 0.50 -4.06
C SER A 45 -2.34 0.71 -3.27
N THR A 46 -1.85 1.95 -3.21
CA THR A 46 -0.62 2.29 -2.48
C THR A 46 -0.76 2.03 -0.99
N ILE A 47 -1.88 2.42 -0.37
CA ILE A 47 -2.14 2.15 1.06
C ILE A 47 -2.19 0.64 1.32
N MET A 48 -2.87 -0.12 0.47
CA MET A 48 -2.94 -1.59 0.61
C MET A 48 -1.56 -2.24 0.54
N VAL A 49 -0.71 -1.80 -0.39
CA VAL A 49 0.65 -2.33 -0.54
C VAL A 49 1.50 -2.00 0.69
N ILE A 50 1.51 -0.74 1.14
CA ILE A 50 2.31 -0.31 2.29
C ILE A 50 1.90 -1.08 3.56
N THR A 51 0.59 -1.17 3.83
CA THR A 51 0.09 -1.90 5.01
C THR A 51 0.32 -3.40 4.90
N GLY A 52 0.25 -3.97 3.70
CA GLY A 52 0.53 -5.38 3.44
C GLY A 52 2.00 -5.73 3.69
N VAL A 53 2.93 -4.89 3.25
CA VAL A 53 4.38 -5.11 3.45
C VAL A 53 4.75 -5.10 4.94
N LEU A 54 4.16 -4.20 5.74
CA LEU A 54 4.42 -4.14 7.19
C LEU A 54 3.91 -5.37 7.95
N LYS A 55 2.92 -6.05 7.41
CA LYS A 55 2.29 -7.25 8.00
C LYS A 55 2.73 -8.55 7.35
N ILE A 56 3.71 -8.54 6.47
CA ILE A 56 4.18 -9.74 5.78
C ILE A 56 4.80 -10.70 6.81
N PHE A 57 4.15 -11.81 7.04
CA PHE A 57 4.59 -12.85 7.98
C PHE A 57 4.63 -14.22 7.32
N ASP A 58 3.50 -14.64 6.74
CA ASP A 58 3.29 -16.03 6.29
C ASP A 58 4.35 -16.49 5.29
N THR A 59 4.63 -15.66 4.27
CA THR A 59 5.61 -16.00 3.23
C THR A 59 7.02 -16.15 3.82
N VAL A 60 7.40 -15.22 4.70
CA VAL A 60 8.74 -15.24 5.31
C VAL A 60 8.86 -16.38 6.30
N TYR A 61 7.81 -16.66 7.09
CA TYR A 61 7.79 -17.77 8.04
C TYR A 61 7.90 -19.15 7.36
N ILE A 62 7.22 -19.33 6.22
CA ILE A 62 7.26 -20.59 5.47
C ILE A 62 8.64 -20.81 4.84
N LEU A 63 9.23 -19.76 4.27
CA LEU A 63 10.51 -19.87 3.57
C LEU A 63 11.71 -19.89 4.52
N THR A 64 11.68 -19.06 5.55
CA THR A 64 12.80 -18.86 6.50
C THR A 64 12.29 -18.67 7.93
N PRO A 65 11.79 -19.72 8.60
CA PRO A 65 11.17 -19.62 9.93
C PRO A 65 12.13 -19.11 11.02
N THR A 66 13.43 -19.26 10.81
CA THR A 66 14.48 -18.79 11.74
C THR A 66 15.06 -17.43 11.37
N GLY A 67 14.61 -16.80 10.27
CA GLY A 67 15.16 -15.56 9.76
C GLY A 67 16.30 -15.72 8.75
N GLY A 68 16.55 -16.95 8.27
CA GLY A 68 17.60 -17.26 7.30
C GLY A 68 19.02 -17.22 7.87
N THR A 69 20.00 -17.31 6.98
CA THR A 69 21.42 -17.24 7.37
C THR A 69 21.73 -15.84 7.89
N SER A 70 22.28 -15.75 9.09
CA SER A 70 22.64 -14.48 9.76
C SER A 70 21.45 -13.50 9.95
N ASN A 71 20.24 -14.02 10.09
CA ASN A 71 19.02 -13.22 10.31
C ASN A 71 18.69 -12.20 9.19
N CYS A 72 19.20 -12.42 7.97
CA CYS A 72 19.03 -11.50 6.84
C CYS A 72 17.59 -11.35 6.35
N THR A 73 16.70 -12.29 6.70
CA THR A 73 15.29 -12.29 6.27
C THR A 73 14.31 -12.00 7.42
N ILE A 74 14.80 -11.53 8.56
CA ILE A 74 13.92 -11.18 9.68
C ILE A 74 13.11 -9.91 9.33
N VAL A 75 11.79 -10.11 9.22
CA VAL A 75 10.82 -9.01 9.17
C VAL A 75 10.24 -8.76 10.57
N PRO A 76 9.73 -7.55 10.88
CA PRO A 76 9.23 -7.23 12.21
C PRO A 76 8.18 -8.22 12.74
N ALA A 77 7.29 -8.70 11.89
CA ALA A 77 6.27 -9.68 12.27
C ALA A 77 6.87 -11.06 12.64
N LEU A 78 7.92 -11.50 11.94
CA LEU A 78 8.62 -12.74 12.25
C LEU A 78 9.43 -12.59 13.55
N LEU A 79 10.06 -11.44 13.78
CA LEU A 79 10.77 -11.15 15.03
C LEU A 79 9.81 -11.21 16.23
N MET A 80 8.67 -10.57 16.13
CA MET A 80 7.61 -10.61 17.14
C MET A 80 7.20 -12.05 17.46
N TYR A 81 6.96 -12.85 16.42
CA TYR A 81 6.56 -14.25 16.58
C TYR A 81 7.66 -15.09 17.26
N ASN A 82 8.90 -14.96 16.82
CA ASN A 82 10.02 -15.68 17.41
C ASN A 82 10.23 -15.31 18.87
N GLU A 83 10.20 -14.04 19.24
CA GLU A 83 10.34 -13.59 20.63
C GLU A 83 9.20 -14.14 21.50
N ALA A 84 7.94 -14.00 21.06
CA ALA A 84 6.80 -14.41 21.86
C ALA A 84 6.69 -15.94 21.99
N TYR A 85 6.72 -16.66 20.87
CA TYR A 85 6.33 -18.09 20.85
C TYR A 85 7.51 -19.04 20.82
N ARG A 86 8.66 -18.64 20.28
CA ARG A 86 9.82 -19.49 20.17
C ARG A 86 10.78 -19.36 21.34
N TYR A 87 11.00 -18.13 21.82
CA TYR A 87 11.88 -17.84 22.94
C TYR A 87 11.13 -17.64 24.26
N GLY A 88 9.80 -17.55 24.24
CA GLY A 88 8.97 -17.37 25.44
C GLY A 88 9.01 -15.98 26.05
N HIS A 89 9.58 -15.01 25.34
CA HIS A 89 9.70 -13.62 25.79
C HIS A 89 8.43 -12.82 25.43
N TYR A 90 7.31 -13.13 26.07
CA TYR A 90 6.01 -12.53 25.76
C TYR A 90 6.01 -10.99 25.91
N GLY A 91 6.75 -10.45 26.88
CA GLY A 91 6.87 -9.01 27.08
C GLY A 91 7.54 -8.30 25.92
N THR A 92 8.64 -8.86 25.39
CA THR A 92 9.34 -8.34 24.21
C THR A 92 8.50 -8.48 22.95
N GLY A 93 7.85 -9.65 22.77
CA GLY A 93 6.96 -9.90 21.65
C GLY A 93 5.80 -8.91 21.60
N SER A 94 5.15 -8.64 22.74
CA SER A 94 4.07 -7.66 22.83
C SER A 94 4.53 -6.22 22.59
N ALA A 95 5.72 -5.85 23.04
CA ALA A 95 6.32 -4.55 22.75
C ALA A 95 6.55 -4.36 21.25
N ILE A 96 7.11 -5.37 20.58
CA ILE A 96 7.32 -5.34 19.11
C ILE A 96 5.97 -5.24 18.38
N ALA A 97 4.95 -5.99 18.81
CA ALA A 97 3.60 -5.90 18.25
C ALA A 97 3.03 -4.48 18.34
N THR A 98 3.19 -3.83 19.50
CA THR A 98 2.73 -2.45 19.72
C THR A 98 3.45 -1.47 18.79
N VAL A 99 4.77 -1.61 18.62
CA VAL A 99 5.55 -0.79 17.69
C VAL A 99 5.08 -0.97 16.25
N ILE A 100 4.88 -2.21 15.79
CA ILE A 100 4.36 -2.50 14.45
C ILE A 100 2.98 -1.86 14.26
N PHE A 101 2.11 -1.96 15.25
CA PHE A 101 0.77 -1.36 15.21
C PHE A 101 0.84 0.17 15.09
N VAL A 102 1.62 0.84 15.94
CA VAL A 102 1.79 2.30 15.91
C VAL A 102 2.39 2.76 14.58
N LEU A 103 3.43 2.07 14.10
CA LEU A 103 4.05 2.41 12.81
C LEU A 103 3.06 2.24 11.65
N SER A 104 2.32 1.14 11.61
CA SER A 104 1.33 0.90 10.54
C SER A 104 0.20 1.93 10.56
N ALA A 105 -0.28 2.30 11.74
CA ALA A 105 -1.27 3.35 11.92
C ALA A 105 -0.74 4.73 11.50
N ALA A 106 0.47 5.08 11.92
CA ALA A 106 1.11 6.34 11.56
C ALA A 106 1.32 6.46 10.04
N VAL A 107 1.84 5.41 9.39
CA VAL A 107 2.03 5.37 7.94
C VAL A 107 0.70 5.48 7.19
N SER A 108 -0.34 4.79 7.66
CA SER A 108 -1.68 4.87 7.06
C SER A 108 -2.28 6.27 7.16
N ILE A 109 -2.22 6.89 8.35
CA ILE A 109 -2.72 8.25 8.58
C ILE A 109 -1.93 9.26 7.75
N PHE A 110 -0.61 9.13 7.70
CA PHE A 110 0.25 10.02 6.92
C PHE A 110 -0.02 9.91 5.42
N SER A 111 -0.18 8.69 4.91
CA SER A 111 -0.56 8.45 3.52
C SER A 111 -1.91 9.07 3.17
N LEU A 112 -2.93 8.90 4.04
CA LEU A 112 -4.24 9.50 3.87
C LEU A 112 -4.17 11.04 3.86
N LYS A 113 -3.40 11.65 4.78
CA LYS A 113 -3.23 13.12 4.81
C LYS A 113 -2.56 13.66 3.55
N LEU A 114 -1.47 13.05 3.11
CA LEU A 114 -0.78 13.45 1.88
C LEU A 114 -1.72 13.39 0.67
N MET A 115 -2.57 12.38 0.61
CA MET A 115 -3.49 12.19 -0.50
C MET A 115 -4.69 13.14 -0.46
N ASN A 116 -5.19 13.49 0.74
CA ASN A 116 -6.26 14.47 0.89
C ASN A 116 -5.81 15.91 0.59
N LEU A 117 -4.56 16.24 0.90
CA LEU A 117 -3.98 17.54 0.53
C LEU A 117 -3.91 17.74 -1.00
N SER A 118 -3.75 16.67 -1.76
CA SER A 118 -3.77 16.71 -3.23
C SER A 118 -5.16 16.98 -3.83
N LEU A 119 -6.25 16.72 -3.07
CA LEU A 119 -7.63 16.97 -3.51
C LEU A 119 -8.08 18.43 -3.36
N ILE A 120 -7.38 19.24 -2.55
CA ILE A 120 -7.71 20.65 -2.32
C ILE A 120 -7.15 21.55 -3.43
N HIS A 121 -6.35 21.01 -4.34
CA HIS A 121 -5.69 21.76 -5.42
C HIS A 121 -6.23 21.49 -6.84
N ILE A 122 -7.44 20.91 -6.97
CA ILE A 122 -8.11 20.80 -8.28
C ILE A 122 -9.42 21.57 -8.26
#